data_5de1b7b3c068e15d3b21c304843119ce
#
_entry.id   5de1b7b3c068e15d3b21c304843119ce
#
_cell.length_a   1.000
_cell.length_b   1.000
_cell.length_c   1.000
_cell.angle_alpha   90.00
_cell.angle_beta   90.00
_cell.angle_gamma   90.00
#
_symmetry.space_group_name_H-M   'P 1'
#
loop_
_entity.id
_entity.type
_entity.pdbx_description
1 polymer ?
#
loop_
_entity_poly.entity_id
_entity_poly.type
_entity_poly.pdbx_seq_one_letter_code
_entity_poly.pdbx_strand_id
1 'polypeptide(L)'
;MRTPQLSRLYIQCAPDEDIENWPDDRIWRELHIRLTLTDWKLTEGPILQKGVAGMRSFVIEPMQYGKLFLAGDAAHIVPPTGAKGLNLAVADVRFLARAIHSFYRSGSHDLLDHYSETCLRRVWKVQRFSWWMTSMLHRFDTDNSFDQRRQLGELDYVTSSRAAAQSLAENYVGLPME
;
A
#
# COMPACT_ATOMS: atom_id res chain seq x y z
N MET A 1 -7.60 0.37 -9.45
CA MET A 1 -8.15 1.75 -9.51
C MET A 1 -8.91 1.94 -10.81
N ARG A 2 -9.98 2.69 -10.80
CA ARG A 2 -10.71 3.01 -12.04
C ARG A 2 -11.37 4.39 -11.99
N THR A 3 -11.58 4.97 -13.17
CA THR A 3 -12.50 6.07 -13.44
C THR A 3 -13.63 5.53 -14.33
N PRO A 4 -14.65 6.33 -14.69
CA PRO A 4 -15.65 5.91 -15.66
C PRO A 4 -15.07 5.47 -17.03
N GLN A 5 -13.89 5.97 -17.39
CA GLN A 5 -13.25 5.75 -18.69
C GLN A 5 -12.02 4.86 -18.64
N LEU A 6 -11.36 4.72 -17.48
CA LEU A 6 -10.07 4.05 -17.36
C LEU A 6 -10.06 3.09 -16.18
N SER A 7 -9.41 1.94 -16.37
CA SER A 7 -9.08 0.99 -15.30
C SER A 7 -7.58 0.80 -15.24
N ARG A 8 -7.02 0.74 -14.02
CA ARG A 8 -5.65 0.31 -13.77
C ARG A 8 -5.70 -1.05 -13.08
N LEU A 9 -5.08 -2.02 -13.72
CA LEU A 9 -4.97 -3.39 -13.25
C LEU A 9 -3.52 -3.67 -12.86
N TYR A 10 -3.32 -4.54 -11.88
CA TYR A 10 -2.01 -4.98 -11.42
C TYR A 10 -1.97 -6.50 -11.48
N ILE A 11 -0.94 -7.02 -12.12
CA ILE A 11 -0.66 -8.47 -12.21
C ILE A 11 0.68 -8.70 -11.52
N GLN A 12 0.76 -9.71 -10.66
CA GLN A 12 2.01 -10.09 -10.03
C GLN A 12 2.97 -10.68 -11.09
N CYS A 13 4.20 -10.20 -11.10
CA CYS A 13 5.32 -10.74 -11.87
C CYS A 13 6.61 -10.66 -11.02
N ALA A 14 7.71 -11.18 -11.53
CA ALA A 14 9.02 -11.00 -10.90
C ALA A 14 9.39 -9.51 -10.82
N PRO A 15 10.12 -9.06 -9.77
CA PRO A 15 10.45 -7.65 -9.59
C PRO A 15 11.39 -7.09 -10.67
N ASP A 16 12.15 -7.95 -11.32
CA ASP A 16 13.10 -7.69 -12.40
C ASP A 16 12.58 -8.15 -13.79
N GLU A 17 11.28 -8.41 -13.89
CA GLU A 17 10.64 -8.84 -15.14
C GLU A 17 10.78 -7.77 -16.23
N ASP A 18 11.11 -8.20 -17.44
CA ASP A 18 11.14 -7.33 -18.61
C ASP A 18 9.70 -7.13 -19.15
N ILE A 19 9.29 -5.89 -19.30
CA ILE A 19 7.97 -5.54 -19.82
C ILE A 19 7.75 -6.04 -21.26
N GLU A 20 8.80 -6.22 -22.05
CA GLU A 20 8.71 -6.77 -23.40
C GLU A 20 8.22 -8.22 -23.41
N ASN A 21 8.42 -8.96 -22.32
CA ASN A 21 7.88 -10.30 -22.14
C ASN A 21 6.35 -10.32 -21.91
N TRP A 22 5.73 -9.13 -21.80
CA TRP A 22 4.32 -8.95 -21.52
C TRP A 22 3.60 -8.25 -22.70
N PRO A 23 3.50 -8.89 -23.87
CA PRO A 23 2.66 -8.38 -24.94
C PRO A 23 1.19 -8.34 -24.48
N ASP A 24 0.37 -7.52 -25.13
CA ASP A 24 -1.01 -7.26 -24.73
C ASP A 24 -1.85 -8.54 -24.67
N ASP A 25 -1.64 -9.48 -25.58
CA ASP A 25 -2.32 -10.78 -25.57
C ASP A 25 -2.00 -11.61 -24.31
N ARG A 26 -0.75 -11.55 -23.83
CA ARG A 26 -0.36 -12.21 -22.58
C ARG A 26 -1.07 -11.56 -21.40
N ILE A 27 -1.09 -10.23 -21.36
CA ILE A 27 -1.75 -9.47 -20.29
C ILE A 27 -3.23 -9.84 -20.21
N TRP A 28 -3.94 -9.80 -21.34
CA TRP A 28 -5.37 -10.14 -21.37
C TRP A 28 -5.64 -11.60 -21.00
N ARG A 29 -4.83 -12.53 -21.47
CA ARG A 29 -4.94 -13.95 -21.08
C ARG A 29 -4.78 -14.13 -19.57
N GLU A 30 -3.76 -13.51 -18.95
CA GLU A 30 -3.51 -13.59 -17.52
C GLU A 30 -4.62 -12.95 -16.69
N LEU A 31 -5.20 -11.86 -17.17
CA LEU A 31 -6.34 -11.21 -16.54
C LEU A 31 -7.61 -12.07 -16.64
N HIS A 32 -7.88 -12.67 -17.79
CA HIS A 32 -9.02 -13.59 -17.96
C HIS A 32 -8.93 -14.80 -17.04
N ILE A 33 -7.75 -15.42 -16.91
CA ILE A 33 -7.57 -16.57 -16.00
C ILE A 33 -7.94 -16.19 -14.57
N ARG A 34 -7.64 -14.97 -14.12
CA ARG A 34 -7.85 -14.54 -12.73
C ARG A 34 -9.21 -13.91 -12.45
N LEU A 35 -9.83 -13.31 -13.45
CA LEU A 35 -10.99 -12.45 -13.24
C LEU A 35 -12.26 -12.98 -13.90
N THR A 36 -12.21 -14.03 -14.74
CA THR A 36 -13.40 -14.62 -15.31
C THR A 36 -14.15 -15.43 -14.26
N LEU A 37 -15.44 -15.16 -14.13
CA LEU A 37 -16.40 -15.92 -13.33
C LEU A 37 -17.37 -16.67 -14.24
N THR A 38 -18.18 -17.56 -13.66
CA THR A 38 -19.14 -18.37 -14.42
C THR A 38 -20.06 -17.52 -15.31
N ASP A 39 -20.55 -16.40 -14.78
CA ASP A 39 -21.52 -15.53 -15.45
C ASP A 39 -20.96 -14.15 -15.82
N TRP A 40 -19.65 -13.97 -15.73
CA TRP A 40 -19.01 -12.69 -16.03
C TRP A 40 -17.63 -12.88 -16.66
N LYS A 41 -17.38 -12.12 -17.72
CA LYS A 41 -16.11 -12.07 -18.42
C LYS A 41 -15.61 -10.63 -18.50
N LEU A 42 -14.31 -10.42 -18.26
CA LEU A 42 -13.68 -9.12 -18.40
C LEU A 42 -13.76 -8.66 -19.87
N THR A 43 -14.22 -7.43 -20.08
CA THR A 43 -14.20 -6.80 -21.41
C THR A 43 -12.81 -6.22 -21.67
N GLU A 44 -12.22 -6.62 -22.78
CA GLU A 44 -10.95 -6.11 -23.24
C GLU A 44 -11.08 -4.69 -23.82
N GLY A 45 -10.00 -3.94 -23.77
CA GLY A 45 -9.89 -2.60 -24.34
C GLY A 45 -8.45 -2.26 -24.70
N PRO A 46 -8.16 -1.11 -25.29
CA PRO A 46 -6.78 -0.73 -25.59
C PRO A 46 -5.96 -0.55 -24.30
N ILE A 47 -4.76 -1.14 -24.28
CA ILE A 47 -3.78 -0.92 -23.21
C ILE A 47 -3.05 0.39 -23.51
N LEU A 48 -3.33 1.41 -22.71
CA LEU A 48 -2.76 2.75 -22.91
C LEU A 48 -1.35 2.89 -22.35
N GLN A 49 -1.07 2.14 -21.30
CA GLN A 49 0.24 2.16 -20.62
C GLN A 49 0.46 0.86 -19.87
N LYS A 50 1.68 0.34 -19.93
CA LYS A 50 2.15 -0.82 -19.15
C LYS A 50 3.55 -0.56 -18.62
N GLY A 51 3.90 -1.21 -17.51
CA GLY A 51 5.21 -1.11 -16.89
C GLY A 51 5.33 -2.02 -15.69
N VAL A 52 6.54 -2.37 -15.31
CA VAL A 52 6.85 -3.14 -14.11
C VAL A 52 7.19 -2.19 -12.98
N ALA A 53 6.66 -2.44 -11.79
CA ALA A 53 6.95 -1.69 -10.59
C ALA A 53 7.36 -2.64 -9.47
N GLY A 54 8.63 -2.58 -9.06
CA GLY A 54 9.12 -3.34 -7.91
C GLY A 54 8.49 -2.83 -6.62
N MET A 55 7.88 -3.75 -5.86
CA MET A 55 7.35 -3.41 -4.53
C MET A 55 8.48 -3.44 -3.49
N ARG A 56 8.52 -2.42 -2.66
CA ARG A 56 9.48 -2.33 -1.56
C ARG A 56 8.86 -1.69 -0.34
N SER A 57 9.42 -1.99 0.83
CA SER A 57 9.09 -1.36 2.10
C SER A 57 10.33 -0.71 2.68
N PHE A 58 10.19 0.47 3.22
CA PHE A 58 11.28 1.21 3.82
C PHE A 58 10.75 2.19 4.85
N VAL A 59 11.42 2.34 5.99
CA VAL A 59 11.13 3.36 7.00
C VAL A 59 12.45 3.85 7.57
N ILE A 60 12.63 5.16 7.60
CA ILE A 60 13.71 5.81 8.33
C ILE A 60 13.26 6.09 9.78
N GLU A 61 14.11 5.75 10.73
CA GLU A 61 13.95 6.10 12.15
C GLU A 61 15.25 6.68 12.69
N PRO A 62 15.21 7.90 13.24
CA PRO A 62 14.09 8.85 13.30
C PRO A 62 13.82 9.55 11.95
N MET A 63 12.62 10.10 11.77
CA MET A 63 12.22 10.88 10.58
C MET A 63 12.77 12.33 10.64
N GLN A 64 13.62 12.64 11.60
CA GLN A 64 14.28 13.95 11.74
C GLN A 64 15.70 13.82 12.26
N TYR A 65 16.55 14.78 11.84
CA TYR A 65 17.90 14.94 12.37
C TYR A 65 18.21 16.42 12.51
N GLY A 66 18.34 16.90 13.75
CA GLY A 66 18.50 18.32 14.04
C GLY A 66 17.33 19.13 13.46
N LYS A 67 17.63 20.01 12.49
CA LYS A 67 16.62 20.84 11.80
C LYS A 67 16.14 20.26 10.47
N LEU A 68 16.59 19.07 10.09
CA LEU A 68 16.12 18.34 8.91
C LEU A 68 14.95 17.47 9.29
N PHE A 69 13.83 17.59 8.58
CA PHE A 69 12.64 16.77 8.73
C PHE A 69 12.34 16.07 7.40
N LEU A 70 12.06 14.77 7.45
CA LEU A 70 11.69 13.96 6.29
C LEU A 70 10.19 13.68 6.32
N ALA A 71 9.55 13.67 5.15
CA ALA A 71 8.13 13.40 5.00
C ALA A 71 7.86 12.61 3.72
N GLY A 72 6.81 11.80 3.71
CA GLY A 72 6.42 10.99 2.55
C GLY A 72 7.47 9.97 2.16
N ASP A 73 7.64 9.75 0.86
CA ASP A 73 8.54 8.72 0.32
C ASP A 73 10.02 8.92 0.69
N ALA A 74 10.42 10.12 1.09
CA ALA A 74 11.74 10.37 1.65
C ALA A 74 11.95 9.73 3.02
N ALA A 75 10.87 9.51 3.78
CA ALA A 75 10.90 8.94 5.12
C ALA A 75 10.42 7.48 5.15
N HIS A 76 9.45 7.13 4.32
CA HIS A 76 8.85 5.79 4.32
C HIS A 76 8.24 5.43 2.96
N ILE A 77 8.44 4.18 2.56
CA ILE A 77 7.81 3.57 1.39
C ILE A 77 7.00 2.38 1.87
N VAL A 78 5.75 2.29 1.43
CA VAL A 78 4.84 1.18 1.75
C VAL A 78 4.44 0.44 0.48
N PRO A 79 4.21 -0.88 0.53
CA PRO A 79 3.68 -1.60 -0.62
C PRO A 79 2.35 -0.97 -1.09
N PRO A 80 2.13 -0.87 -2.41
CA PRO A 80 0.94 -0.20 -2.96
C PRO A 80 -0.37 -0.95 -2.70
N THR A 81 -0.32 -2.19 -2.24
CA THR A 81 -1.48 -3.06 -2.00
C THR A 81 -2.54 -2.42 -1.11
N GLY A 82 -2.12 -1.69 -0.08
CA GLY A 82 -3.03 -0.97 0.83
C GLY A 82 -3.46 0.42 0.33
N ALA A 83 -2.90 0.93 -0.77
CA ALA A 83 -3.14 2.28 -1.30
C ALA A 83 -2.95 3.41 -0.25
N LYS A 84 -1.92 3.30 0.59
CA LYS A 84 -1.73 4.18 1.78
C LYS A 84 -0.62 5.23 1.63
N GLY A 85 0.30 5.11 0.66
CA GLY A 85 1.47 5.97 0.56
C GLY A 85 1.14 7.45 0.54
N LEU A 86 0.25 7.88 -0.35
CA LEU A 86 -0.18 9.29 -0.43
C LEU A 86 -0.81 9.78 0.88
N ASN A 87 -1.66 8.97 1.50
CA ASN A 87 -2.33 9.34 2.75
C ASN A 87 -1.35 9.51 3.91
N LEU A 88 -0.29 8.68 3.96
CA LEU A 88 0.80 8.86 4.93
C LEU A 88 1.56 10.16 4.68
N ALA A 89 1.97 10.42 3.43
CA ALA A 89 2.69 11.63 3.06
C ALA A 89 1.90 12.91 3.43
N VAL A 90 0.59 12.93 3.16
CA VAL A 90 -0.29 14.05 3.52
C VAL A 90 -0.40 14.19 5.05
N ALA A 91 -0.45 13.08 5.79
CA ALA A 91 -0.47 13.14 7.26
C ALA A 91 0.82 13.73 7.83
N ASP A 92 1.99 13.32 7.33
CA ASP A 92 3.28 13.88 7.74
C ASP A 92 3.33 15.37 7.50
N VAL A 93 2.95 15.82 6.30
CA VAL A 93 2.91 17.25 5.96
C VAL A 93 1.97 18.01 6.89
N ARG A 94 0.82 17.44 7.25
CA ARG A 94 -0.11 18.06 8.19
C ARG A 94 0.51 18.25 9.59
N PHE A 95 1.18 17.22 10.12
CA PHE A 95 1.84 17.30 11.42
C PHE A 95 3.01 18.29 11.38
N LEU A 96 3.85 18.20 10.36
CA LEU A 96 4.99 19.10 10.20
C LEU A 96 4.57 20.56 10.04
N ALA A 97 3.54 20.83 9.24
CA ALA A 97 3.02 22.19 9.06
C ALA A 97 2.49 22.78 10.38
N ARG A 98 1.79 21.99 11.20
CA ARG A 98 1.34 22.42 12.54
C ARG A 98 2.52 22.71 13.46
N ALA A 99 3.52 21.85 13.45
CA ALA A 99 4.72 22.01 14.27
C ALA A 99 5.51 23.26 13.89
N ILE A 100 5.73 23.49 12.61
CA ILE A 100 6.38 24.70 12.07
C ILE A 100 5.56 25.96 12.41
N HIS A 101 4.24 25.90 12.23
CA HIS A 101 3.37 27.04 12.58
C HIS A 101 3.44 27.38 14.07
N SER A 102 3.41 26.38 14.96
CA SER A 102 3.57 26.58 16.41
C SER A 102 4.90 27.22 16.75
N PHE A 103 5.99 26.72 16.16
CA PHE A 103 7.32 27.28 16.35
C PHE A 103 7.41 28.78 15.98
N TYR A 104 6.93 29.15 14.79
CA TYR A 104 6.99 30.55 14.36
C TYR A 104 6.03 31.48 15.11
N ARG A 105 4.93 30.96 15.65
CA ARG A 105 3.98 31.78 16.44
C ARG A 105 4.37 31.95 17.90
N SER A 106 4.92 30.95 18.53
CA SER A 106 5.15 30.94 19.99
C SER A 106 6.58 30.61 20.40
N GLY A 107 7.45 30.27 19.47
CA GLY A 107 8.80 29.80 19.77
C GLY A 107 8.85 28.38 20.34
N SER A 108 7.70 27.67 20.43
CA SER A 108 7.67 26.33 21.01
C SER A 108 8.26 25.30 20.05
N HIS A 109 9.19 24.48 20.54
CA HIS A 109 9.78 23.34 19.83
C HIS A 109 9.02 22.03 20.08
N ASP A 110 8.09 22.01 20.99
CA ASP A 110 7.44 20.77 21.49
C ASP A 110 6.91 19.87 20.37
N LEU A 111 6.14 20.41 19.43
CA LEU A 111 5.62 19.64 18.29
C LEU A 111 6.70 19.22 17.30
N LEU A 112 7.77 19.98 17.14
CA LEU A 112 8.90 19.61 16.30
C LEU A 112 9.71 18.48 16.92
N ASP A 113 9.95 18.54 18.23
CA ASP A 113 10.70 17.53 18.96
C ASP A 113 9.99 16.16 18.96
N HIS A 114 8.64 16.16 18.95
CA HIS A 114 7.82 14.97 18.90
C HIS A 114 7.37 14.57 17.48
N TYR A 115 7.81 15.24 16.43
CA TYR A 115 7.39 14.98 15.05
C TYR A 115 7.60 13.52 14.62
N SER A 116 8.84 13.05 14.78
CA SER A 116 9.22 11.71 14.37
C SER A 116 8.36 10.62 15.06
N GLU A 117 8.25 10.70 16.39
CA GLU A 117 7.46 9.74 17.16
C GLU A 117 5.98 9.75 16.74
N THR A 118 5.41 10.94 16.54
CA THR A 118 4.01 11.10 16.15
C THR A 118 3.74 10.48 14.78
N CYS A 119 4.61 10.73 13.80
CA CYS A 119 4.45 10.16 12.45
C CYS A 119 4.71 8.65 12.43
N LEU A 120 5.77 8.17 13.08
CA LEU A 120 6.16 6.75 13.10
C LEU A 120 5.07 5.85 13.69
N ARG A 121 4.33 6.27 14.71
CA ARG A 121 3.19 5.50 15.23
C ARG A 121 2.17 5.16 14.13
N ARG A 122 1.89 6.09 13.24
CA ARG A 122 0.98 5.89 12.11
C ARG A 122 1.65 5.08 11.00
N VAL A 123 2.89 5.38 10.66
CA VAL A 123 3.67 4.68 9.63
C VAL A 123 3.69 3.19 9.92
N TRP A 124 4.00 2.77 11.14
CA TRP A 124 4.06 1.35 11.49
C TRP A 124 2.71 0.65 11.49
N LYS A 125 1.62 1.33 11.88
CA LYS A 125 0.26 0.77 11.73
C LYS A 125 -0.04 0.49 10.25
N VAL A 126 0.34 1.39 9.36
CA VAL A 126 0.11 1.25 7.91
C VAL A 126 1.06 0.23 7.28
N GLN A 127 2.33 0.19 7.68
CA GLN A 127 3.27 -0.84 7.23
C GLN A 127 2.75 -2.24 7.56
N ARG A 128 2.31 -2.45 8.81
CA ARG A 128 1.70 -3.71 9.23
C ARG A 128 0.51 -4.10 8.33
N PHE A 129 -0.39 -3.17 8.09
CA PHE A 129 -1.57 -3.42 7.26
C PHE A 129 -1.19 -3.72 5.81
N SER A 130 -0.33 -2.90 5.20
CA SER A 130 0.11 -3.07 3.82
C SER A 130 0.88 -4.37 3.61
N TRP A 131 1.73 -4.75 4.56
CA TRP A 131 2.44 -6.02 4.53
C TRP A 131 1.49 -7.22 4.64
N TRP A 132 0.53 -7.16 5.59
CA TRP A 132 -0.49 -8.20 5.74
C TRP A 132 -1.33 -8.37 4.48
N MET A 133 -1.81 -7.27 3.88
CA MET A 133 -2.55 -7.31 2.60
C MET A 133 -1.70 -7.90 1.47
N THR A 134 -0.42 -7.53 1.40
CA THR A 134 0.49 -8.06 0.39
C THR A 134 0.67 -9.57 0.57
N SER A 135 0.94 -10.02 1.79
CA SER A 135 1.12 -11.45 2.09
C SER A 135 -0.15 -12.27 1.85
N MET A 136 -1.34 -11.67 2.07
CA MET A 136 -2.61 -12.35 1.83
C MET A 136 -2.94 -12.48 0.33
N LEU A 137 -2.55 -11.49 -0.50
CA LEU A 137 -2.98 -11.41 -1.89
C LEU A 137 -1.93 -11.85 -2.91
N HIS A 138 -0.65 -12.01 -2.51
CA HIS A 138 0.44 -12.38 -3.40
C HIS A 138 1.03 -13.72 -3.01
N ARG A 139 1.48 -14.47 -4.02
CA ARG A 139 2.30 -15.67 -3.83
C ARG A 139 3.75 -15.31 -4.09
N PHE A 140 4.63 -15.76 -3.21
CA PHE A 140 6.08 -15.56 -3.36
C PHE A 140 6.73 -16.88 -3.79
N ASP A 141 7.83 -16.80 -4.54
CA ASP A 141 8.55 -17.97 -5.02
C ASP A 141 9.15 -18.82 -3.88
N THR A 142 9.31 -18.21 -2.71
CA THR A 142 9.75 -18.87 -1.47
C THR A 142 8.64 -19.61 -0.74
N ASP A 143 7.37 -19.42 -1.15
CA ASP A 143 6.23 -20.02 -0.48
C ASP A 143 6.15 -21.53 -0.76
N ASN A 144 6.10 -22.31 0.30
CA ASN A 144 5.85 -23.74 0.25
C ASN A 144 4.34 -24.07 0.34
N SER A 145 4.01 -25.35 0.29
CA SER A 145 2.60 -25.79 0.37
C SER A 145 1.90 -25.43 1.68
N PHE A 146 2.63 -25.33 2.78
CA PHE A 146 2.11 -24.94 4.09
C PHE A 146 1.75 -23.46 4.10
N ASP A 147 2.61 -22.60 3.56
CA ASP A 147 2.37 -21.15 3.46
C ASP A 147 1.16 -20.85 2.57
N GLN A 148 1.01 -21.58 1.45
CA GLN A 148 -0.16 -21.48 0.59
C GLN A 148 -1.46 -21.87 1.31
N ARG A 149 -1.44 -22.94 2.12
CA ARG A 149 -2.59 -23.36 2.93
C ARG A 149 -2.97 -22.31 3.99
N ARG A 150 -1.98 -21.72 4.64
CA ARG A 150 -2.19 -20.62 5.59
C ARG A 150 -2.82 -19.41 4.91
N GLN A 151 -2.32 -19.03 3.74
CA GLN A 151 -2.84 -17.91 2.95
C GLN A 151 -4.33 -18.12 2.59
N LEU A 152 -4.68 -19.32 2.12
CA LEU A 152 -6.07 -19.67 1.81
C LEU A 152 -6.96 -19.65 3.06
N GLY A 153 -6.44 -20.12 4.21
CA GLY A 153 -7.14 -20.04 5.48
C GLY A 153 -7.37 -18.60 5.95
N GLU A 154 -6.42 -17.70 5.73
CA GLU A 154 -6.57 -16.27 6.02
C GLU A 154 -7.63 -15.62 5.12
N LEU A 155 -7.61 -15.93 3.82
CA LEU A 155 -8.62 -15.45 2.87
C LEU A 155 -10.03 -15.94 3.24
N ASP A 156 -10.17 -17.22 3.58
CA ASP A 156 -11.44 -17.77 4.05
C ASP A 156 -11.92 -17.08 5.32
N TYR A 157 -11.03 -16.90 6.30
CA TYR A 157 -11.36 -16.19 7.54
C TYR A 157 -11.84 -14.76 7.30
N VAL A 158 -11.15 -14.00 6.48
CA VAL A 158 -11.52 -12.60 6.17
C VAL A 158 -12.85 -12.51 5.43
N THR A 159 -13.17 -13.48 4.57
CA THR A 159 -14.41 -13.48 3.78
C THR A 159 -15.61 -14.07 4.52
N SER A 160 -15.39 -14.95 5.49
CA SER A 160 -16.46 -15.64 6.24
C SER A 160 -16.77 -15.02 7.60
N SER A 161 -15.80 -14.35 8.24
CA SER A 161 -15.95 -13.72 9.56
C SER A 161 -16.31 -12.26 9.46
N ARG A 162 -17.47 -11.85 9.99
CA ARG A 162 -17.88 -10.44 10.06
C ARG A 162 -16.86 -9.56 10.78
N ALA A 163 -16.28 -10.04 11.88
CA ALA A 163 -15.28 -9.29 12.65
C ALA A 163 -13.99 -9.08 11.86
N ALA A 164 -13.52 -10.11 11.14
CA ALA A 164 -12.34 -10.00 10.28
C ALA A 164 -12.58 -9.05 9.10
N ALA A 165 -13.72 -9.16 8.43
CA ALA A 165 -14.13 -8.26 7.35
C ALA A 165 -14.25 -6.81 7.82
N GLN A 166 -14.79 -6.56 9.03
CA GLN A 166 -14.86 -5.23 9.63
C GLN A 166 -13.45 -4.69 9.93
N SER A 167 -12.57 -5.49 10.52
CA SER A 167 -11.19 -5.11 10.77
C SER A 167 -10.44 -4.75 9.48
N LEU A 168 -10.62 -5.54 8.41
CA LEU A 168 -10.09 -5.22 7.11
C LEU A 168 -10.62 -3.86 6.61
N ALA A 169 -11.93 -3.64 6.66
CA ALA A 169 -12.56 -2.41 6.18
C ALA A 169 -12.06 -1.17 6.95
N GLU A 170 -11.97 -1.24 8.28
CA GLU A 170 -11.46 -0.14 9.12
C GLU A 170 -10.00 0.22 8.78
N ASN A 171 -9.14 -0.79 8.62
CA ASN A 171 -7.75 -0.57 8.23
C ASN A 171 -7.64 -0.07 6.78
N TYR A 172 -8.52 -0.55 5.87
CA TYR A 172 -8.54 -0.11 4.48
C TYR A 172 -9.02 1.34 4.32
N VAL A 173 -10.03 1.75 5.04
CA VAL A 173 -10.48 3.16 5.09
C VAL A 173 -9.40 4.04 5.74
N GLY A 174 -8.80 3.54 6.78
CA GLY A 174 -7.75 4.19 7.56
C GLY A 174 -8.26 4.64 8.94
N LEU A 175 -7.44 4.36 9.94
CA LEU A 175 -7.72 4.78 11.31
C LEU A 175 -7.68 6.31 11.43
N PRO A 176 -8.48 6.92 12.33
CA PRO A 176 -8.45 8.35 12.58
C PRO A 176 -7.03 8.88 12.87
N MET A 177 -6.79 10.13 12.50
CA MET A 177 -5.58 10.84 12.94
C MET A 177 -5.80 11.30 14.37
N GLU A 178 -4.95 10.82 15.25
CA GLU A 178 -4.88 11.27 16.66
C GLU A 178 -4.23 12.64 16.76
#